data_4be7a8c30cbb0b9553a4f4cebce8fa30
#
_entry.id   4be7a8c30cbb0b9553a4f4cebce8fa30
#
_cell.length_a   1.000
_cell.length_b   1.000
_cell.length_c   1.000
_cell.angle_alpha   90.00
_cell.angle_beta   90.00
_cell.angle_gamma   90.00
#
_symmetry.space_group_name_H-M   'P 1'
#
loop_
_entity.id
_entity.type
_entity.pdbx_description
1 polymer ?
#
loop_
_entity_poly.entity_id
_entity_poly.type
_entity_poly.pdbx_seq_one_letter_code
_entity_poly.pdbx_strand_id
1 'polypeptide(L)'
;MKFSVIAAILLFSVFAASAETVYTVDCNGGGDFRTIQECFDALPSKPSEWRTVRIMPGTYREKVTLDVYKDKVRILGDEMAETRIVWGDYAGKVVDGRELTTYDSYTMSVRADEVCLDCLTVENDAGRVGQAVALETRGDRIHLYHCALIGDQDTFFARGYVSRVHVENCHIEGTTDFIFGPSIVLFECSTIHCKAD
;
A
#
# COMPACT_ATOMS: atom_id res chain seq x y z
N MET A 1 35.39 8.69 -63.82
CA MET A 1 35.29 8.48 -62.37
C MET A 1 33.94 8.95 -61.88
N LYS A 2 33.06 8.00 -61.45
CA LYS A 2 31.74 8.35 -60.90
C LYS A 2 31.84 8.16 -59.39
N PHE A 3 31.64 9.23 -58.63
CA PHE A 3 31.56 9.19 -57.18
C PHE A 3 30.10 8.91 -56.78
N SER A 4 29.84 7.74 -56.16
CA SER A 4 28.56 7.46 -55.52
C SER A 4 28.60 8.02 -54.09
N VAL A 5 27.70 8.93 -53.81
CA VAL A 5 27.45 9.45 -52.46
C VAL A 5 26.44 8.52 -51.80
N ILE A 6 26.86 7.79 -50.77
CA ILE A 6 25.97 6.99 -49.91
C ILE A 6 25.45 7.91 -48.82
N ALA A 7 24.18 8.27 -48.89
CA ALA A 7 23.50 9.00 -47.80
C ALA A 7 23.12 8.00 -46.67
N ALA A 8 23.78 8.10 -45.55
CA ALA A 8 23.38 7.35 -44.34
C ALA A 8 22.18 8.05 -43.68
N ILE A 9 21.02 7.42 -43.74
CA ILE A 9 19.83 7.88 -43.02
C ILE A 9 19.98 7.39 -41.58
N LEU A 10 20.31 8.29 -40.63
CA LEU A 10 20.23 8.04 -39.19
C LEU A 10 18.76 8.06 -38.76
N LEU A 11 18.18 6.90 -38.55
CA LEU A 11 16.90 6.74 -37.83
C LEU A 11 17.13 7.06 -36.35
N PHE A 12 16.78 8.26 -35.94
CA PHE A 12 16.59 8.58 -34.53
C PHE A 12 15.27 7.96 -34.07
N SER A 13 15.35 6.82 -33.40
CA SER A 13 14.21 6.31 -32.63
C SER A 13 14.01 7.23 -31.42
N VAL A 14 13.02 8.10 -31.49
CA VAL A 14 12.54 8.86 -30.33
C VAL A 14 11.86 7.85 -29.41
N PHE A 15 12.56 7.40 -28.37
CA PHE A 15 11.92 6.75 -27.25
C PHE A 15 11.07 7.82 -26.56
N ALA A 16 9.78 7.84 -26.83
CA ALA A 16 8.83 8.59 -26.02
C ALA A 16 8.83 7.93 -24.63
N ALA A 17 9.42 8.57 -23.64
CA ALA A 17 9.24 8.18 -22.26
C ALA A 17 7.73 8.28 -21.98
N SER A 18 7.08 7.16 -21.74
CA SER A 18 5.68 7.13 -21.30
C SER A 18 5.61 7.92 -19.99
N ALA A 19 4.81 8.99 -19.95
CA ALA A 19 4.60 9.72 -18.71
C ALA A 19 3.88 8.79 -17.72
N GLU A 20 4.45 8.63 -16.53
CA GLU A 20 3.82 7.84 -15.47
C GLU A 20 2.43 8.41 -15.16
N THR A 21 1.40 7.57 -15.17
CA THR A 21 0.04 8.00 -14.84
C THR A 21 -0.07 8.20 -13.33
N VAL A 22 -0.38 9.41 -12.90
CA VAL A 22 -0.53 9.79 -11.50
C VAL A 22 -2.00 10.10 -11.22
N TYR A 23 -2.52 9.51 -10.16
CA TYR A 23 -3.83 9.79 -9.57
C TYR A 23 -3.62 10.50 -8.24
N THR A 24 -4.34 11.59 -7.98
CA THR A 24 -4.20 12.36 -6.74
C THR A 24 -5.42 12.18 -5.86
N VAL A 25 -5.19 11.79 -4.60
CA VAL A 25 -6.23 11.70 -3.57
C VAL A 25 -6.03 12.82 -2.56
N ASP A 26 -7.07 13.63 -2.34
CA ASP A 26 -7.06 14.71 -1.35
C ASP A 26 -8.41 14.79 -0.63
N CYS A 27 -8.44 14.46 0.66
CA CYS A 27 -9.66 14.51 1.48
C CYS A 27 -10.26 15.92 1.55
N ASN A 28 -9.47 16.98 1.29
CA ASN A 28 -9.93 18.37 1.22
C ASN A 28 -10.52 18.73 -0.17
N GLY A 29 -10.38 17.85 -1.16
CA GLY A 29 -11.01 17.98 -2.48
C GLY A 29 -10.17 18.69 -3.53
N GLY A 30 -8.86 18.81 -3.32
CA GLY A 30 -7.91 19.34 -4.31
C GLY A 30 -7.35 18.31 -5.29
N GLY A 31 -7.70 17.02 -5.13
CA GLY A 31 -7.24 15.92 -5.96
C GLY A 31 -8.28 15.43 -6.96
N ASP A 32 -7.91 14.38 -7.72
CA ASP A 32 -8.81 13.68 -8.65
C ASP A 32 -9.91 12.91 -7.89
N PHE A 33 -9.59 12.45 -6.67
CA PHE A 33 -10.47 11.70 -5.78
C PHE A 33 -10.44 12.29 -4.37
N ARG A 34 -11.52 12.11 -3.62
CA ARG A 34 -11.60 12.51 -2.21
C ARG A 34 -11.27 11.39 -1.25
N THR A 35 -11.51 10.14 -1.67
CA THR A 35 -11.25 8.95 -0.88
C THR A 35 -10.25 8.04 -1.59
N ILE A 36 -9.49 7.28 -0.79
CA ILE A 36 -8.51 6.33 -1.30
C ILE A 36 -9.23 5.18 -2.01
N GLN A 37 -10.36 4.71 -1.45
CA GLN A 37 -11.09 3.59 -2.04
C GLN A 37 -11.65 3.94 -3.43
N GLU A 38 -12.22 5.14 -3.62
CA GLU A 38 -12.66 5.60 -4.96
C GLU A 38 -11.52 5.58 -5.97
N CYS A 39 -10.33 6.02 -5.57
CA CYS A 39 -9.14 5.98 -6.43
C CYS A 39 -8.76 4.53 -6.78
N PHE A 40 -8.70 3.63 -5.78
CA PHE A 40 -8.36 2.23 -6.01
C PHE A 40 -9.37 1.53 -6.93
N ASP A 41 -10.66 1.83 -6.80
CA ASP A 41 -11.71 1.29 -7.66
C ASP A 41 -11.54 1.76 -9.12
N ALA A 42 -11.12 3.01 -9.32
CA ALA A 42 -10.90 3.60 -10.64
C ALA A 42 -9.63 3.11 -11.34
N LEU A 43 -8.67 2.51 -10.63
CA LEU A 43 -7.46 1.97 -11.25
C LEU A 43 -7.78 0.89 -12.29
N PRO A 44 -7.03 0.82 -13.41
CA PRO A 44 -7.21 -0.22 -14.41
C PRO A 44 -6.82 -1.59 -13.84
N SER A 45 -7.49 -2.64 -14.30
CA SER A 45 -7.11 -4.03 -14.00
C SER A 45 -6.02 -4.51 -14.95
N LYS A 46 -5.05 -5.26 -14.43
CA LYS A 46 -3.92 -5.85 -15.17
C LYS A 46 -3.14 -4.83 -16.01
N PRO A 47 -2.66 -3.75 -15.41
CA PRO A 47 -1.93 -2.72 -16.14
C PRO A 47 -0.58 -3.27 -16.65
N SER A 48 -0.16 -2.79 -17.82
CA SER A 48 1.18 -3.08 -18.37
C SER A 48 2.28 -2.25 -17.71
N GLU A 49 1.91 -1.06 -17.22
CA GLU A 49 2.83 -0.05 -16.69
C GLU A 49 2.48 0.32 -15.25
N TRP A 50 3.44 0.88 -14.54
CA TRP A 50 3.25 1.40 -13.20
C TRP A 50 2.30 2.61 -13.17
N ARG A 51 1.58 2.74 -12.05
CA ARG A 51 0.70 3.85 -11.73
C ARG A 51 1.09 4.39 -10.36
N THR A 52 1.06 5.71 -10.20
CA THR A 52 1.24 6.34 -8.90
C THR A 52 -0.09 6.86 -8.38
N VAL A 53 -0.46 6.44 -7.17
CA VAL A 53 -1.54 7.03 -6.38
C VAL A 53 -0.87 7.92 -5.33
N ARG A 54 -0.92 9.24 -5.56
CA ARG A 54 -0.40 10.22 -4.61
C ARG A 54 -1.50 10.61 -3.63
N ILE A 55 -1.26 10.34 -2.36
CA ILE A 55 -2.18 10.67 -1.28
C ILE A 55 -1.65 11.93 -0.58
N MET A 56 -2.42 13.02 -0.67
CA MET A 56 -2.06 14.30 -0.05
C MET A 56 -2.11 14.21 1.48
N PRO A 57 -1.39 15.09 2.20
CA PRO A 57 -1.41 15.11 3.66
C PRO A 57 -2.83 15.17 4.23
N GLY A 58 -3.10 14.33 5.23
CA GLY A 58 -4.39 14.25 5.89
C GLY A 58 -4.61 12.92 6.61
N THR A 59 -5.68 12.87 7.40
CA THR A 59 -6.14 11.63 8.03
C THR A 59 -7.34 11.10 7.27
N TYR A 60 -7.14 9.99 6.58
CA TYR A 60 -8.15 9.27 5.81
C TYR A 60 -8.78 8.19 6.69
N ARG A 61 -9.99 8.47 7.20
CA ARG A 61 -10.69 7.50 8.04
C ARG A 61 -11.47 6.54 7.15
N GLU A 62 -10.77 5.60 6.57
CA GLU A 62 -11.27 4.67 5.57
C GLU A 62 -10.73 3.25 5.82
N LYS A 63 -11.59 2.27 5.54
CA LYS A 63 -11.18 0.88 5.35
C LYS A 63 -10.99 0.62 3.88
N VAL A 64 -9.77 0.35 3.45
CA VAL A 64 -9.43 0.33 2.03
C VAL A 64 -8.91 -1.02 1.56
N THR A 65 -9.26 -1.38 0.34
CA THR A 65 -8.78 -2.59 -0.33
C THR A 65 -8.24 -2.25 -1.71
N LEU A 66 -6.96 -2.51 -1.94
CA LEU A 66 -6.40 -2.60 -3.28
C LEU A 66 -6.60 -4.03 -3.77
N ASP A 67 -7.60 -4.25 -4.63
CA ASP A 67 -8.04 -5.58 -5.01
C ASP A 67 -7.09 -6.27 -5.98
N VAL A 68 -7.26 -7.60 -6.16
CA VAL A 68 -6.48 -8.40 -7.11
C VAL A 68 -6.52 -7.80 -8.52
N TYR A 69 -5.47 -7.97 -9.29
CA TYR A 69 -5.31 -7.40 -10.64
C TYR A 69 -5.10 -5.88 -10.72
N LYS A 70 -5.07 -5.16 -9.60
CA LYS A 70 -4.63 -3.76 -9.54
C LYS A 70 -3.11 -3.66 -9.34
N ASP A 71 -2.37 -4.41 -10.13
CA ASP A 71 -0.92 -4.56 -10.01
C ASP A 71 -0.15 -3.30 -10.41
N LYS A 72 1.14 -3.25 -10.08
CA LYS A 72 2.05 -2.17 -10.46
C LYS A 72 1.58 -0.80 -10.01
N VAL A 73 1.29 -0.69 -8.71
CA VAL A 73 0.85 0.56 -8.08
C VAL A 73 1.87 1.02 -7.06
N ARG A 74 2.29 2.27 -7.17
CA ARG A 74 2.97 3.00 -6.09
C ARG A 74 1.94 3.86 -5.36
N ILE A 75 1.79 3.64 -4.06
CA ILE A 75 0.95 4.43 -3.16
C ILE A 75 1.90 5.33 -2.39
N LEU A 76 1.89 6.62 -2.71
CA LEU A 76 2.85 7.59 -2.21
C LEU A 76 2.15 8.62 -1.35
N GLY A 77 2.49 8.66 -0.05
CA GLY A 77 2.17 9.76 0.84
C GLY A 77 3.18 10.90 0.73
N ASP A 78 3.01 11.96 1.49
CA ASP A 78 3.98 13.07 1.53
C ASP A 78 5.03 12.82 2.64
N GLU A 79 4.57 12.56 3.86
CA GLU A 79 5.39 12.11 4.99
C GLU A 79 4.60 11.12 5.85
N MET A 80 5.28 10.19 6.54
CA MET A 80 4.63 9.19 7.40
C MET A 80 3.67 9.83 8.42
N ALA A 81 4.09 10.91 9.07
CA ALA A 81 3.30 11.57 10.12
C ALA A 81 2.09 12.33 9.58
N GLU A 82 2.13 12.76 8.31
CA GLU A 82 1.14 13.65 7.71
C GLU A 82 0.10 12.91 6.86
N THR A 83 0.47 11.77 6.26
CA THR A 83 -0.44 10.95 5.45
C THR A 83 -0.81 9.69 6.23
N ARG A 84 -2.02 9.66 6.79
CA ARG A 84 -2.47 8.57 7.67
C ARG A 84 -3.76 7.95 7.19
N ILE A 85 -3.77 6.61 7.07
CA ILE A 85 -4.96 5.80 6.77
C ILE A 85 -5.35 5.11 8.08
N VAL A 86 -6.54 5.39 8.60
CA VAL A 86 -6.93 4.97 9.95
C VAL A 86 -8.30 4.32 9.94
N TRP A 87 -8.44 3.16 10.57
CA TRP A 87 -9.72 2.50 10.81
C TRP A 87 -9.69 1.72 12.11
N GLY A 88 -10.85 1.38 12.68
CA GLY A 88 -10.96 0.73 14.00
C GLY A 88 -11.89 -0.49 13.98
N ASP A 89 -11.70 -1.42 13.04
CA ASP A 89 -12.34 -2.72 13.08
C ASP A 89 -11.47 -3.74 13.83
N TYR A 90 -12.12 -4.70 14.52
CA TYR A 90 -11.45 -5.76 15.27
C TYR A 90 -12.29 -7.05 15.22
N ALA A 91 -11.66 -8.20 15.48
CA ALA A 91 -12.35 -9.49 15.54
C ALA A 91 -13.31 -9.52 16.72
N GLY A 92 -14.57 -9.88 16.46
CA GLY A 92 -15.65 -9.83 17.43
C GLY A 92 -16.53 -8.58 17.33
N LYS A 93 -16.13 -7.53 16.62
CA LYS A 93 -16.98 -6.37 16.35
C LYS A 93 -18.15 -6.77 15.46
N VAL A 94 -19.36 -6.37 15.83
CA VAL A 94 -20.55 -6.60 15.01
C VAL A 94 -20.81 -5.39 14.11
N VAL A 95 -20.81 -5.62 12.79
CA VAL A 95 -21.13 -4.62 11.77
C VAL A 95 -22.23 -5.19 10.89
N ASP A 96 -23.33 -4.45 10.74
CA ASP A 96 -24.53 -4.84 9.96
C ASP A 96 -25.04 -6.25 10.30
N GLY A 97 -25.01 -6.61 11.60
CA GLY A 97 -25.47 -7.89 12.12
C GLY A 97 -24.51 -9.07 11.89
N ARG A 98 -23.31 -8.85 11.34
CA ARG A 98 -22.26 -9.84 11.15
C ARG A 98 -21.10 -9.56 12.10
N GLU A 99 -20.64 -10.57 12.80
CA GLU A 99 -19.42 -10.51 13.60
C GLU A 99 -18.19 -10.58 12.67
N LEU A 100 -17.27 -9.64 12.84
CA LEU A 100 -16.02 -9.61 12.10
C LEU A 100 -15.05 -10.64 12.65
N THR A 101 -14.20 -11.13 11.78
CA THR A 101 -13.04 -11.98 12.11
C THR A 101 -11.75 -11.19 11.97
N THR A 102 -10.61 -11.76 12.36
CA THR A 102 -9.28 -11.18 12.09
C THR A 102 -9.12 -10.82 10.60
N TYR A 103 -9.66 -11.65 9.71
CA TYR A 103 -9.59 -11.45 8.26
C TYR A 103 -10.41 -10.26 7.74
N ASP A 104 -11.32 -9.77 8.54
CA ASP A 104 -12.18 -8.63 8.22
C ASP A 104 -11.76 -7.35 8.98
N SER A 105 -10.78 -7.42 9.88
CA SER A 105 -10.44 -6.34 10.81
C SER A 105 -9.46 -5.30 10.27
N TYR A 106 -8.91 -5.49 9.08
CA TYR A 106 -7.87 -4.64 8.52
C TYR A 106 -8.33 -3.19 8.26
N THR A 107 -7.39 -2.27 8.41
CA THR A 107 -7.54 -0.91 7.89
C THR A 107 -7.24 -0.88 6.40
N MET A 108 -6.13 -1.48 5.97
CA MET A 108 -5.75 -1.57 4.56
C MET A 108 -5.43 -3.02 4.17
N SER A 109 -6.00 -3.50 3.05
CA SER A 109 -5.67 -4.80 2.46
C SER A 109 -5.08 -4.61 1.06
N VAL A 110 -3.84 -5.08 0.85
CA VAL A 110 -3.15 -5.08 -0.44
C VAL A 110 -3.17 -6.49 -1.00
N ARG A 111 -4.02 -6.72 -2.01
CA ARG A 111 -4.22 -8.03 -2.64
C ARG A 111 -3.54 -8.16 -3.98
N ALA A 112 -3.18 -7.03 -4.59
CA ALA A 112 -2.50 -6.92 -5.87
C ALA A 112 -1.00 -7.24 -5.75
N ASP A 113 -0.39 -7.64 -6.85
CA ASP A 113 1.04 -7.86 -6.97
C ASP A 113 1.79 -6.59 -7.37
N GLU A 114 3.10 -6.55 -7.11
CA GLU A 114 3.96 -5.43 -7.52
C GLU A 114 3.45 -4.08 -6.98
N VAL A 115 3.30 -3.98 -5.65
CA VAL A 115 2.82 -2.77 -4.99
C VAL A 115 3.92 -2.17 -4.11
N CYS A 116 4.09 -0.85 -4.19
CA CYS A 116 4.95 -0.09 -3.30
C CYS A 116 4.10 0.88 -2.48
N LEU A 117 4.23 0.81 -1.15
CA LEU A 117 3.74 1.81 -0.21
C LEU A 117 4.92 2.66 0.24
N ASP A 118 4.80 3.98 0.17
CA ASP A 118 5.89 4.90 0.44
C ASP A 118 5.39 6.12 1.23
N CYS A 119 6.11 6.49 2.29
CA CYS A 119 5.90 7.70 3.08
C CYS A 119 4.48 7.86 3.66
N LEU A 120 3.90 6.82 4.27
CA LEU A 120 2.56 6.89 4.87
C LEU A 120 2.44 6.04 6.14
N THR A 121 1.42 6.34 6.94
CA THR A 121 1.03 5.55 8.10
C THR A 121 -0.27 4.79 7.82
N VAL A 122 -0.28 3.49 8.15
CA VAL A 122 -1.49 2.67 8.23
C VAL A 122 -1.71 2.29 9.68
N GLU A 123 -2.85 2.68 10.24
CA GLU A 123 -3.16 2.51 11.65
C GLU A 123 -4.50 1.79 11.85
N ASN A 124 -4.51 0.84 12.78
CA ASN A 124 -5.77 0.37 13.36
C ASN A 124 -5.91 0.95 14.78
N ASP A 125 -6.90 1.82 14.96
CA ASP A 125 -7.14 2.55 16.20
C ASP A 125 -8.22 1.91 17.10
N ALA A 126 -8.52 0.63 16.91
CA ALA A 126 -9.46 -0.08 17.75
C ALA A 126 -9.02 -0.19 19.23
N GLY A 127 -7.70 -0.07 19.45
CA GLY A 127 -7.10 -0.21 20.77
C GLY A 127 -6.96 -1.67 21.20
N ARG A 128 -6.86 -1.91 22.51
CA ARG A 128 -6.59 -3.25 23.09
C ARG A 128 -7.88 -4.06 23.25
N VAL A 129 -8.48 -4.44 22.13
CA VAL A 129 -9.78 -5.14 22.09
C VAL A 129 -9.67 -6.56 21.50
N GLY A 130 -8.47 -7.00 21.16
CA GLY A 130 -8.20 -8.26 20.46
C GLY A 130 -7.58 -8.01 19.09
N GLN A 131 -7.70 -8.98 18.17
CA GLN A 131 -7.09 -8.92 16.85
C GLN A 131 -7.65 -7.75 16.04
N ALA A 132 -6.77 -6.85 15.61
CA ALA A 132 -7.12 -5.60 14.92
C ALA A 132 -6.01 -5.24 13.93
N VAL A 133 -6.15 -5.69 12.68
CA VAL A 133 -5.11 -5.58 11.65
C VAL A 133 -5.02 -4.14 11.12
N ALA A 134 -3.84 -3.54 11.14
CA ALA A 134 -3.60 -2.30 10.41
C ALA A 134 -3.40 -2.60 8.91
N LEU A 135 -2.38 -3.39 8.57
CA LEU A 135 -2.09 -3.74 7.18
C LEU A 135 -2.15 -5.26 6.96
N GLU A 136 -2.97 -5.69 5.98
CA GLU A 136 -2.93 -7.03 5.39
C GLU A 136 -2.26 -6.97 4.03
N THR A 137 -1.27 -7.85 3.77
CA THR A 137 -0.68 -8.05 2.44
C THR A 137 -0.94 -9.46 1.94
N ARG A 138 -1.44 -9.60 0.70
CA ARG A 138 -1.73 -10.90 0.06
C ARG A 138 -1.02 -11.09 -1.27
N GLY A 139 -0.73 -10.01 -1.98
CA GLY A 139 -0.01 -10.01 -3.23
C GLY A 139 1.48 -10.33 -3.07
N ASP A 140 2.14 -10.67 -4.16
CA ASP A 140 3.58 -10.91 -4.24
C ASP A 140 4.35 -9.65 -4.64
N ARG A 141 5.60 -9.52 -4.21
CA ARG A 141 6.49 -8.37 -4.50
C ARG A 141 5.93 -7.03 -4.00
N ILE A 142 5.59 -7.02 -2.72
CA ILE A 142 5.14 -5.80 -2.03
C ILE A 142 6.35 -5.16 -1.35
N HIS A 143 6.51 -3.86 -1.52
CA HIS A 143 7.55 -3.07 -0.88
C HIS A 143 6.91 -1.99 0.00
N LEU A 144 7.25 -2.00 1.28
CA LEU A 144 6.95 -0.94 2.23
C LEU A 144 8.23 -0.14 2.44
N TYR A 145 8.17 1.16 2.15
CA TYR A 145 9.31 2.06 2.26
C TYR A 145 8.91 3.32 3.02
N HIS A 146 9.67 3.67 4.06
CA HIS A 146 9.35 4.82 4.94
C HIS A 146 7.89 4.82 5.45
N CYS A 147 7.35 3.66 5.81
CA CYS A 147 5.99 3.53 6.32
C CYS A 147 5.96 3.32 7.83
N ALA A 148 4.85 3.71 8.47
CA ALA A 148 4.53 3.30 9.82
C ALA A 148 3.29 2.40 9.84
N LEU A 149 3.38 1.26 10.54
CA LEU A 149 2.27 0.37 10.82
C LEU A 149 1.97 0.42 12.31
N ILE A 150 0.82 0.96 12.66
CA ILE A 150 0.46 1.29 14.03
C ILE A 150 -0.78 0.47 14.44
N GLY A 151 -0.67 -0.23 15.55
CA GLY A 151 -1.76 -1.02 16.09
C GLY A 151 -1.44 -1.58 17.48
N ASP A 152 -2.24 -2.53 17.93
CA ASP A 152 -2.01 -3.29 19.15
C ASP A 152 -1.84 -4.78 18.80
N GLN A 153 -2.84 -5.63 19.00
CA GLN A 153 -2.76 -7.04 18.61
C GLN A 153 -2.97 -7.20 17.11
N ASP A 154 -2.13 -8.01 16.44
CA ASP A 154 -2.23 -8.38 15.00
C ASP A 154 -1.98 -7.24 14.02
N THR A 155 -1.10 -6.28 14.31
CA THR A 155 -0.90 -5.05 13.50
C THR A 155 -0.58 -5.33 12.03
N PHE A 156 0.40 -6.21 11.73
CA PHE A 156 0.81 -6.53 10.36
C PHE A 156 0.57 -7.99 10.01
N PHE A 157 -0.36 -8.23 9.11
CA PHE A 157 -0.69 -9.55 8.59
C PHE A 157 -0.11 -9.80 7.19
N ALA A 158 1.03 -10.48 7.12
CA ALA A 158 1.66 -10.90 5.88
C ALA A 158 1.05 -12.25 5.41
N ARG A 159 -0.10 -12.21 4.73
CA ARG A 159 -1.03 -13.34 4.57
C ARG A 159 -0.78 -14.22 3.35
N GLY A 160 -0.03 -13.79 2.37
CA GLY A 160 0.17 -14.56 1.13
C GLY A 160 1.12 -15.76 1.31
N TYR A 161 0.70 -16.99 0.99
CA TYR A 161 1.51 -18.21 1.19
C TYR A 161 2.80 -18.27 0.36
N VAL A 162 2.84 -17.60 -0.78
CA VAL A 162 4.02 -17.54 -1.66
C VAL A 162 4.46 -16.10 -1.91
N SER A 163 3.94 -15.18 -1.11
CA SER A 163 4.21 -13.75 -1.23
C SER A 163 5.56 -13.38 -0.64
N ARG A 164 6.18 -12.40 -1.25
CA ARG A 164 7.39 -11.74 -0.79
C ARG A 164 7.07 -10.30 -0.45
N VAL A 165 7.45 -9.90 0.75
CA VAL A 165 7.29 -8.53 1.23
C VAL A 165 8.64 -8.01 1.67
N HIS A 166 9.02 -6.83 1.21
CA HIS A 166 10.19 -6.10 1.67
C HIS A 166 9.73 -4.89 2.50
N VAL A 167 10.23 -4.80 3.70
CA VAL A 167 9.91 -3.74 4.67
C VAL A 167 11.20 -3.00 4.98
N GLU A 168 11.33 -1.79 4.45
CA GLU A 168 12.56 -1.01 4.48
C GLU A 168 12.34 0.37 5.10
N ASN A 169 13.21 0.76 6.06
CA ASN A 169 13.13 2.04 6.76
C ASN A 169 11.75 2.33 7.40
N CYS A 170 11.08 1.28 7.87
CA CYS A 170 9.73 1.36 8.42
C CYS A 170 9.72 1.33 9.95
N HIS A 171 8.62 1.80 10.53
CA HIS A 171 8.29 1.61 11.94
C HIS A 171 7.06 0.72 12.07
N ILE A 172 7.16 -0.36 12.84
CA ILE A 172 6.04 -1.27 13.11
C ILE A 172 5.91 -1.41 14.61
N GLU A 173 4.71 -1.15 15.14
CA GLU A 173 4.45 -1.34 16.56
C GLU A 173 3.16 -2.08 16.85
N GLY A 174 3.17 -2.77 17.97
CA GLY A 174 2.01 -3.52 18.47
C GLY A 174 2.30 -4.27 19.78
N THR A 175 1.36 -5.11 20.18
CA THR A 175 1.44 -5.94 21.39
C THR A 175 1.61 -7.40 21.04
N THR A 176 0.53 -8.19 21.08
CA THR A 176 0.52 -9.63 20.81
C THR A 176 0.46 -9.89 19.30
N ASP A 177 1.27 -10.82 18.82
CA ASP A 177 1.29 -11.30 17.41
C ASP A 177 1.29 -10.18 16.38
N PHE A 178 1.85 -9.03 16.72
CA PHE A 178 1.72 -7.81 15.89
C PHE A 178 2.46 -7.87 14.54
N ILE A 179 3.22 -8.92 14.28
CA ILE A 179 3.75 -9.30 12.96
C ILE A 179 3.51 -10.80 12.80
N PHE A 180 2.65 -11.18 11.87
CA PHE A 180 2.30 -12.58 11.67
C PHE A 180 1.92 -12.91 10.22
N GLY A 181 1.82 -14.21 9.92
CA GLY A 181 1.41 -14.71 8.62
C GLY A 181 2.45 -15.61 7.95
N PRO A 182 2.09 -16.27 6.85
CA PRO A 182 2.92 -17.26 6.17
C PRO A 182 3.85 -16.71 5.09
N SER A 183 3.82 -15.40 4.81
CA SER A 183 4.64 -14.79 3.75
C SER A 183 6.13 -14.80 4.09
N ILE A 184 6.98 -14.69 3.07
CA ILE A 184 8.39 -14.38 3.24
C ILE A 184 8.52 -12.86 3.39
N VAL A 185 8.99 -12.41 4.56
CA VAL A 185 9.16 -10.98 4.83
C VAL A 185 10.62 -10.68 5.14
N LEU A 186 11.21 -9.73 4.40
CA LEU A 186 12.53 -9.16 4.68
C LEU A 186 12.34 -7.81 5.38
N PHE A 187 12.94 -7.66 6.55
CA PHE A 187 13.01 -6.38 7.26
C PHE A 187 14.41 -5.81 7.12
N GLU A 188 14.51 -4.56 6.67
CA GLU A 188 15.77 -3.85 6.49
C GLU A 188 15.67 -2.45 7.09
N CYS A 189 16.65 -2.05 7.88
CA CYS A 189 16.76 -0.72 8.50
C CYS A 189 15.45 -0.26 9.20
N SER A 190 14.66 -1.20 9.71
CA SER A 190 13.33 -0.95 10.26
C SER A 190 13.30 -1.07 11.78
N THR A 191 12.44 -0.31 12.42
CA THR A 191 12.18 -0.38 13.85
C THR A 191 10.97 -1.26 14.13
N ILE A 192 11.15 -2.32 14.92
CA ILE A 192 10.09 -3.19 15.41
C ILE A 192 9.92 -2.90 16.91
N HIS A 193 8.80 -2.29 17.29
CA HIS A 193 8.51 -1.81 18.63
C HIS A 193 7.41 -2.66 19.28
N CYS A 194 7.79 -3.48 20.25
CA CYS A 194 6.83 -4.18 21.11
C CYS A 194 6.35 -3.23 22.21
N LYS A 195 5.08 -2.86 22.16
CA LYS A 195 4.44 -2.00 23.16
C LYS A 195 4.28 -2.80 24.47
N ALA A 196 4.47 -2.14 25.60
CA ALA A 196 4.19 -2.77 26.89
C ALA A 196 2.68 -3.07 27.04
N ASP A 197 2.35 -4.18 27.71
CA ASP A 197 0.98 -4.57 28.07
C ASP A 197 0.34 -3.63 29.10
#